data_d6d9d19716f2944221489f206b05276e
#
_entry.id   d6d9d19716f2944221489f206b05276e
#
_cell.length_a   1.000
_cell.length_b   1.000
_cell.length_c   1.000
_cell.angle_alpha   90.00
_cell.angle_beta   90.00
_cell.angle_gamma   90.00
#
_symmetry.space_group_name_H-M   'P 1'
#
loop_
_entity.id
_entity.type
_entity.pdbx_description
1 polymer ?
#
loop_
_entity_poly.entity_id
_entity_poly.type
_entity_poly.pdbx_seq_one_letter_code
_entity_poly.pdbx_strand_id
1 'polypeptide(L)'
;ANVLCVSDDKLFYLQEDLGHTLLFHAIEKGRITNSFSEEEKELLRKTIRLLPAIQFAGADGFDFSHCYPQAEFNQRSVLWDLNYFKYCFLKATGLEFQEDRLEDDFQKMSNVLLHSSSDTFMYRDFQSRNVMIKDGEPWFIDFQGGRKGPFPLYSPTCLQP
;
A
#
# COMPACT_ATOMS: atom_id res chain seq x y z
N ALA A 1 -15.44 0.07 -1.96
CA ALA A 1 -16.65 -0.04 -2.80
C ALA A 1 -17.28 -1.42 -2.63
N ASN A 2 -18.61 -1.47 -2.59
CA ASN A 2 -19.32 -2.73 -2.60
C ASN A 2 -19.33 -3.31 -4.02
N VAL A 3 -19.04 -4.61 -4.15
CA VAL A 3 -19.24 -5.34 -5.40
C VAL A 3 -20.74 -5.68 -5.50
N LEU A 4 -21.40 -5.18 -6.53
CA LEU A 4 -22.84 -5.33 -6.73
C LEU A 4 -23.18 -6.64 -7.45
N CYS A 5 -22.39 -7.01 -8.46
CA CYS A 5 -22.48 -8.29 -9.12
C CYS A 5 -21.17 -8.65 -9.81
N VAL A 6 -21.01 -9.94 -10.10
CA VAL A 6 -19.89 -10.49 -10.89
C VAL A 6 -20.51 -11.31 -12.01
N SER A 7 -19.96 -11.23 -13.23
CA SER A 7 -20.38 -12.05 -14.37
C SER A 7 -20.08 -13.54 -14.14
N ASP A 8 -20.86 -14.43 -14.77
CA ASP A 8 -20.70 -15.87 -14.60
C ASP A 8 -19.30 -16.37 -15.02
N ASP A 9 -18.72 -15.74 -16.04
CA ASP A 9 -17.35 -16.02 -16.53
C ASP A 9 -16.25 -15.36 -15.68
N LYS A 10 -16.64 -14.56 -14.65
CA LYS A 10 -15.75 -13.80 -13.76
C LYS A 10 -14.81 -12.80 -14.45
N LEU A 11 -15.11 -12.40 -15.67
CA LEU A 11 -14.30 -11.43 -16.42
C LEU A 11 -14.70 -9.98 -16.12
N PHE A 12 -15.91 -9.76 -15.60
CA PHE A 12 -16.45 -8.44 -15.31
C PHE A 12 -17.10 -8.43 -13.92
N TYR A 13 -17.02 -7.28 -13.28
CA TYR A 13 -17.79 -7.03 -12.07
C TYR A 13 -18.32 -5.60 -12.09
N LEU A 14 -19.44 -5.40 -11.43
CA LEU A 14 -20.04 -4.09 -11.19
C LEU A 14 -19.84 -3.75 -9.72
N GLN A 15 -19.34 -2.56 -9.47
CA GLN A 15 -19.14 -2.06 -8.12
C GLN A 15 -19.84 -0.71 -7.92
N GLU A 16 -19.99 -0.34 -6.67
CA GLU A 16 -20.50 0.97 -6.28
C GLU A 16 -19.61 2.09 -6.84
N ASP A 17 -20.25 3.12 -7.39
CA ASP A 17 -19.56 4.33 -7.82
C ASP A 17 -19.15 5.17 -6.59
N LEU A 18 -17.87 5.42 -6.46
CA LEU A 18 -17.26 6.22 -5.40
C LEU A 18 -17.04 7.69 -5.82
N GLY A 19 -17.49 8.08 -7.02
CA GLY A 19 -17.27 9.41 -7.57
C GLY A 19 -15.85 9.60 -8.12
N HIS A 20 -15.33 10.84 -8.07
CA HIS A 20 -14.08 11.20 -8.75
C HIS A 20 -13.02 11.82 -7.83
N THR A 21 -13.32 11.99 -6.55
CA THR A 21 -12.42 12.69 -5.62
C THR A 21 -11.45 11.72 -4.96
N LEU A 22 -10.18 11.83 -5.31
CA LEU A 22 -9.08 11.13 -4.62
C LEU A 22 -8.65 11.92 -3.37
N LEU A 23 -8.23 11.23 -2.32
CA LEU A 23 -7.59 11.86 -1.16
C LEU A 23 -6.42 12.75 -1.60
N PHE A 24 -5.64 12.29 -2.59
CA PHE A 24 -4.53 13.04 -3.20
C PHE A 24 -4.93 14.45 -3.63
N HIS A 25 -6.09 14.62 -4.26
CA HIS A 25 -6.63 15.93 -4.67
C HIS A 25 -7.30 16.66 -3.51
N ALA A 26 -7.99 15.94 -2.63
CA ALA A 26 -8.66 16.54 -1.47
C ALA A 26 -7.69 17.22 -0.49
N ILE A 27 -6.42 16.83 -0.47
CA ILE A 27 -5.36 17.41 0.36
C ILE A 27 -4.31 18.18 -0.45
N GLU A 28 -4.62 18.60 -1.67
CA GLU A 28 -3.66 19.20 -2.60
C GLU A 28 -3.03 20.48 -2.05
N LYS A 29 -3.82 21.34 -1.44
CA LYS A 29 -3.33 22.60 -0.87
C LYS A 29 -2.30 22.36 0.22
N GLY A 30 -2.59 21.45 1.14
CA GLY A 30 -1.67 21.07 2.22
C GLY A 30 -0.37 20.46 1.69
N ARG A 31 -0.45 19.62 0.65
CA ARG A 31 0.73 19.02 0.00
C ARG A 31 1.64 20.07 -0.66
N ILE A 32 1.04 21.01 -1.41
CA ILE A 32 1.80 22.06 -2.14
C ILE A 32 2.44 23.05 -1.17
N THR A 33 1.70 23.46 -0.14
CA THR A 33 2.15 24.50 0.81
C THR A 33 2.92 23.92 2.00
N ASN A 34 2.97 22.60 2.14
CA ASN A 34 3.46 21.90 3.33
C ASN A 34 2.75 22.35 4.63
N SER A 35 1.49 22.78 4.50
CA SER A 35 0.65 23.27 5.62
C SER A 35 -0.79 22.82 5.43
N PHE A 36 -1.18 21.77 6.13
CA PHE A 36 -2.50 21.15 6.01
C PHE A 36 -3.53 21.89 6.85
N SER A 37 -4.71 22.14 6.29
CA SER A 37 -5.89 22.63 7.01
C SER A 37 -6.42 21.57 8.00
N GLU A 38 -7.31 21.96 8.91
CA GLU A 38 -7.91 20.97 9.84
C GLU A 38 -8.81 19.97 9.11
N GLU A 39 -9.49 20.38 8.04
CA GLU A 39 -10.29 19.49 7.19
C GLU A 39 -9.38 18.44 6.49
N GLU A 40 -8.26 18.88 5.91
CA GLU A 40 -7.30 17.98 5.27
C GLU A 40 -6.68 17.01 6.30
N LYS A 41 -6.32 17.51 7.49
CA LYS A 41 -5.82 16.67 8.59
C LYS A 41 -6.84 15.64 9.04
N GLU A 42 -8.13 16.02 9.11
CA GLU A 42 -9.18 15.08 9.52
C GLU A 42 -9.38 13.97 8.47
N LEU A 43 -9.34 14.27 7.18
CA LEU A 43 -9.35 13.24 6.13
C LEU A 43 -8.18 12.28 6.27
N LEU A 44 -6.98 12.79 6.52
CA LEU A 44 -5.78 11.97 6.76
C LEU A 44 -5.93 11.10 8.01
N ARG A 45 -6.44 11.67 9.13
CA ARG A 45 -6.70 10.90 10.37
C ARG A 45 -7.72 9.79 10.16
N LYS A 46 -8.85 10.08 9.47
CA LYS A 46 -9.86 9.08 9.13
C LYS A 46 -9.25 7.94 8.31
N THR A 47 -8.47 8.28 7.29
CA THR A 47 -7.82 7.30 6.43
C THR A 47 -6.89 6.37 7.22
N ILE A 48 -6.04 6.93 8.09
CA ILE A 48 -5.09 6.14 8.89
C ILE A 48 -5.83 5.29 9.94
N ARG A 49 -6.90 5.79 10.56
CA ARG A 49 -7.70 5.04 11.54
C ARG A 49 -8.35 3.79 10.97
N LEU A 50 -8.63 3.73 9.67
CA LEU A 50 -9.21 2.56 9.02
C LEU A 50 -8.17 1.48 8.67
N LEU A 51 -6.89 1.83 8.66
CA LEU A 51 -5.83 0.89 8.29
C LEU A 51 -5.78 -0.38 9.15
N PRO A 52 -5.87 -0.31 10.49
CA PRO A 52 -5.92 -1.52 11.31
C PRO A 52 -7.10 -2.45 10.97
N ALA A 53 -8.27 -1.90 10.63
CA ALA A 53 -9.41 -2.72 10.21
C ALA A 53 -9.11 -3.48 8.90
N ILE A 54 -8.47 -2.83 7.94
CA ILE A 54 -8.05 -3.48 6.69
C ILE A 54 -7.04 -4.59 6.98
N GLN A 55 -6.07 -4.32 7.85
CA GLN A 55 -4.98 -5.25 8.15
C GLN A 55 -5.45 -6.49 8.90
N PHE A 56 -6.24 -6.31 9.95
CA PHE A 56 -6.64 -7.38 10.86
C PHE A 56 -7.98 -8.00 10.45
N ALA A 57 -9.04 -7.19 10.33
CA ALA A 57 -10.35 -7.71 9.93
C ALA A 57 -10.36 -8.16 8.46
N GLY A 58 -9.59 -7.51 7.59
CA GLY A 58 -9.42 -7.93 6.20
C GLY A 58 -8.65 -9.24 6.03
N ALA A 59 -7.87 -9.66 7.03
CA ALA A 59 -7.17 -10.95 7.02
C ALA A 59 -8.04 -12.09 7.55
N ASP A 60 -9.06 -11.79 8.35
CA ASP A 60 -9.89 -12.79 8.99
C ASP A 60 -10.74 -13.56 7.96
N GLY A 61 -10.52 -14.87 7.87
CA GLY A 61 -11.18 -15.75 6.90
C GLY A 61 -10.79 -15.51 5.42
N PHE A 62 -9.81 -14.64 5.14
CA PHE A 62 -9.37 -14.38 3.77
C PHE A 62 -8.45 -15.49 3.27
N ASP A 63 -8.77 -16.05 2.09
CA ASP A 63 -7.95 -17.05 1.42
C ASP A 63 -6.82 -16.38 0.61
N PHE A 64 -5.65 -16.29 1.22
CA PHE A 64 -4.46 -15.69 0.59
C PHE A 64 -3.92 -16.50 -0.60
N SER A 65 -4.38 -17.72 -0.86
CA SER A 65 -3.97 -18.49 -2.04
C SER A 65 -4.39 -17.82 -3.34
N HIS A 66 -5.40 -16.95 -3.30
CA HIS A 66 -5.86 -16.15 -4.44
C HIS A 66 -5.01 -14.90 -4.71
N CYS A 67 -4.07 -14.55 -3.84
CA CYS A 67 -3.22 -13.37 -4.04
C CYS A 67 -2.20 -13.59 -5.16
N TYR A 68 -2.05 -12.59 -6.01
CA TYR A 68 -1.10 -12.60 -7.13
C TYR A 68 0.01 -11.55 -6.90
N PRO A 69 1.27 -11.82 -7.28
CA PRO A 69 1.85 -13.06 -7.85
C PRO A 69 2.17 -14.14 -6.82
N GLN A 70 1.99 -13.91 -5.54
CA GLN A 70 2.23 -14.86 -4.45
C GLN A 70 1.38 -14.54 -3.23
N ALA A 71 1.09 -15.58 -2.44
CA ALA A 71 0.18 -15.53 -1.30
C ALA A 71 0.68 -14.62 -0.16
N GLU A 72 1.99 -14.51 0.01
CA GLU A 72 2.60 -13.78 1.12
C GLU A 72 3.80 -12.93 0.70
N PHE A 73 4.05 -11.90 1.49
CA PHE A 73 5.22 -11.03 1.38
C PHE A 73 6.37 -11.64 2.17
N ASN A 74 7.26 -12.32 1.46
CA ASN A 74 8.40 -13.05 2.00
C ASN A 74 9.73 -12.41 1.60
N GLN A 75 10.86 -13.05 1.96
CA GLN A 75 12.19 -12.56 1.65
C GLN A 75 12.40 -12.28 0.16
N ARG A 76 11.86 -13.15 -0.71
CA ARG A 76 11.93 -12.94 -2.16
C ARG A 76 11.24 -11.64 -2.59
N SER A 77 10.09 -11.31 -1.99
CA SER A 77 9.38 -10.06 -2.27
C SER A 77 10.20 -8.85 -1.83
N VAL A 78 10.76 -8.89 -0.62
CA VAL A 78 11.59 -7.80 -0.08
C VAL A 78 12.80 -7.57 -0.98
N LEU A 79 13.54 -8.61 -1.30
CA LEU A 79 14.74 -8.52 -2.14
C LEU A 79 14.40 -8.05 -3.56
N TRP A 80 13.23 -8.42 -4.09
CA TRP A 80 12.77 -7.94 -5.39
C TRP A 80 12.52 -6.43 -5.37
N ASP A 81 11.82 -5.92 -4.37
CA ASP A 81 11.55 -4.49 -4.20
C ASP A 81 12.87 -3.69 -3.99
N LEU A 82 13.80 -4.21 -3.19
CA LEU A 82 15.11 -3.58 -2.96
C LEU A 82 15.99 -3.59 -4.23
N ASN A 83 15.97 -4.66 -5.01
CA ASN A 83 16.65 -4.70 -6.30
C ASN A 83 15.99 -3.76 -7.32
N TYR A 84 14.66 -3.63 -7.31
CA TYR A 84 13.99 -2.63 -8.13
C TYR A 84 14.48 -1.22 -7.78
N PHE A 85 14.55 -0.87 -6.49
CA PHE A 85 15.16 0.39 -6.03
C PHE A 85 16.61 0.54 -6.53
N LYS A 86 17.44 -0.49 -6.38
CA LYS A 86 18.85 -0.48 -6.81
C LYS A 86 18.98 -0.17 -8.30
N TYR A 87 18.25 -0.89 -9.16
CA TYR A 87 18.38 -0.76 -10.61
C TYR A 87 17.64 0.43 -11.20
N CYS A 88 16.43 0.74 -10.72
CA CYS A 88 15.60 1.80 -11.31
C CYS A 88 15.90 3.18 -10.74
N PHE A 89 16.45 3.27 -9.54
CA PHE A 89 16.75 4.53 -8.89
C PHE A 89 18.24 4.69 -8.61
N LEU A 90 18.85 3.87 -7.76
CA LEU A 90 20.19 4.09 -7.24
C LEU A 90 21.24 4.11 -8.38
N LYS A 91 21.21 3.15 -9.28
CA LYS A 91 22.13 3.14 -10.44
C LYS A 91 21.87 4.30 -11.40
N ALA A 92 20.65 4.76 -11.53
CA ALA A 92 20.31 5.90 -12.38
C ALA A 92 20.84 7.25 -11.85
N THR A 93 21.12 7.35 -10.54
CA THR A 93 21.70 8.57 -9.94
C THR A 93 23.20 8.77 -10.27
N GLY A 94 23.86 7.71 -10.74
CA GLY A 94 25.32 7.73 -10.97
C GLY A 94 26.18 7.69 -9.71
N LEU A 95 25.57 7.47 -8.53
CA LEU A 95 26.32 7.31 -7.28
C LEU A 95 27.13 6.00 -7.30
N GLU A 96 28.38 6.08 -6.91
CA GLU A 96 29.22 4.91 -6.72
C GLU A 96 28.90 4.25 -5.37
N PHE A 97 28.75 2.93 -5.36
CA PHE A 97 28.56 2.13 -4.15
C PHE A 97 29.17 0.75 -4.33
N GLN A 98 29.44 0.06 -3.22
CA GLN A 98 29.96 -1.29 -3.22
C GLN A 98 28.79 -2.28 -3.27
N GLU A 99 28.70 -3.04 -4.36
CA GLU A 99 27.58 -3.96 -4.63
C GLU A 99 27.43 -5.02 -3.54
N ASP A 100 28.53 -5.61 -3.08
CA ASP A 100 28.56 -6.62 -2.03
C ASP A 100 28.00 -6.10 -0.68
N ARG A 101 28.42 -4.90 -0.29
CA ARG A 101 27.91 -4.27 0.93
C ARG A 101 26.43 -3.92 0.85
N LEU A 102 25.98 -3.46 -0.31
CA LEU A 102 24.57 -3.18 -0.52
C LEU A 102 23.72 -4.44 -0.44
N GLU A 103 24.20 -5.55 -1.00
CA GLU A 103 23.52 -6.85 -0.90
C GLU A 103 23.48 -7.34 0.56
N ASP A 104 24.57 -7.19 1.33
CA ASP A 104 24.57 -7.50 2.76
C ASP A 104 23.54 -6.66 3.54
N ASP A 105 23.42 -5.38 3.22
CA ASP A 105 22.45 -4.49 3.85
C ASP A 105 21.02 -4.85 3.44
N PHE A 106 20.78 -5.27 2.20
CA PHE A 106 19.49 -5.79 1.75
C PHE A 106 19.09 -7.06 2.52
N GLN A 107 20.02 -7.97 2.77
CA GLN A 107 19.76 -9.17 3.58
C GLN A 107 19.42 -8.80 5.03
N LYS A 108 20.17 -7.88 5.65
CA LYS A 108 19.88 -7.40 7.00
C LYS A 108 18.50 -6.75 7.07
N MET A 109 18.19 -5.87 6.12
CA MET A 109 16.90 -5.20 6.04
C MET A 109 15.74 -6.19 5.88
N SER A 110 15.90 -7.19 4.99
CA SER A 110 14.93 -8.24 4.80
C SER A 110 14.64 -9.01 6.10
N ASN A 111 15.70 -9.38 6.84
CA ASN A 111 15.56 -10.08 8.11
C ASN A 111 14.81 -9.23 9.15
N VAL A 112 15.08 -7.92 9.23
CA VAL A 112 14.40 -7.01 10.15
C VAL A 112 12.92 -6.87 9.77
N LEU A 113 12.62 -6.66 8.49
CA LEU A 113 11.25 -6.47 8.01
C LEU A 113 10.37 -7.71 8.22
N LEU A 114 10.95 -8.90 8.09
CA LEU A 114 10.22 -10.17 8.23
C LEU A 114 10.24 -10.75 9.65
N HIS A 115 10.86 -10.06 10.61
CA HIS A 115 10.91 -10.53 12.00
C HIS A 115 9.55 -10.42 12.71
N SER A 116 8.69 -9.51 12.27
CA SER A 116 7.35 -9.31 12.84
C SER A 116 6.36 -10.34 12.33
N SER A 117 5.27 -10.59 13.10
CA SER A 117 4.17 -11.45 12.66
C SER A 117 3.64 -11.01 11.29
N SER A 118 3.43 -11.97 10.41
CA SER A 118 2.93 -11.77 9.05
C SER A 118 1.45 -12.17 8.88
N ASP A 119 0.69 -12.31 9.97
CA ASP A 119 -0.71 -12.77 9.94
C ASP A 119 -1.71 -11.64 9.68
N THR A 120 -1.32 -10.65 8.86
CA THR A 120 -2.17 -9.52 8.50
C THR A 120 -2.31 -9.39 6.98
N PHE A 121 -3.38 -8.73 6.54
CA PHE A 121 -3.53 -8.33 5.15
C PHE A 121 -2.65 -7.10 4.89
N MET A 122 -1.59 -7.27 4.13
CA MET A 122 -0.75 -6.17 3.69
C MET A 122 -1.30 -5.57 2.40
N TYR A 123 -1.80 -4.35 2.47
CA TYR A 123 -2.43 -3.65 1.34
C TYR A 123 -1.43 -3.31 0.21
N ARG A 124 -0.15 -3.16 0.50
CA ARG A 124 0.99 -2.75 -0.33
C ARG A 124 0.93 -1.30 -0.81
N ASP A 125 0.00 -0.97 -1.66
CA ASP A 125 -0.06 0.35 -2.32
C ASP A 125 -0.95 1.33 -1.56
N PHE A 126 -0.77 1.42 -0.23
CA PHE A 126 -1.47 2.36 0.64
C PHE A 126 -0.96 3.79 0.41
N GLN A 127 -1.53 4.46 -0.56
CA GLN A 127 -1.18 5.82 -0.96
C GLN A 127 -2.43 6.67 -1.22
N SER A 128 -2.29 7.99 -1.13
CA SER A 128 -3.42 8.92 -1.28
C SER A 128 -4.11 8.88 -2.65
N ARG A 129 -3.45 8.33 -3.67
CA ARG A 129 -4.03 8.09 -5.00
C ARG A 129 -4.91 6.83 -5.05
N ASN A 130 -4.81 5.96 -4.04
CA ASN A 130 -5.60 4.74 -3.92
C ASN A 130 -6.67 4.87 -2.82
N VAL A 131 -7.00 6.10 -2.43
CA VAL A 131 -8.09 6.41 -1.49
C VAL A 131 -9.05 7.39 -2.16
N MET A 132 -10.29 6.96 -2.32
CA MET A 132 -11.39 7.81 -2.78
C MET A 132 -12.04 8.49 -1.57
N ILE A 133 -12.54 9.71 -1.77
CA ILE A 133 -13.35 10.42 -0.76
C ILE A 133 -14.78 10.54 -1.28
N LYS A 134 -15.71 9.91 -0.59
CA LYS A 134 -17.15 9.99 -0.86
C LYS A 134 -17.87 10.40 0.42
N ASP A 135 -18.65 11.47 0.37
CA ASP A 135 -19.40 12.02 1.50
C ASP A 135 -18.53 12.31 2.74
N GLY A 136 -17.28 12.74 2.52
CA GLY A 136 -16.31 13.04 3.57
C GLY A 136 -15.69 11.81 4.25
N GLU A 137 -15.91 10.59 3.69
CA GLU A 137 -15.38 9.34 4.20
C GLU A 137 -14.40 8.69 3.19
N PRO A 138 -13.27 8.11 3.66
CA PRO A 138 -12.31 7.45 2.81
C PRO A 138 -12.74 6.04 2.41
N TRP A 139 -12.51 5.71 1.14
CA TRP A 139 -12.76 4.41 0.53
C TRP A 139 -11.52 3.94 -0.18
N PHE A 140 -11.11 2.70 0.09
CA PHE A 140 -9.87 2.15 -0.47
C PHE A 140 -10.12 1.42 -1.78
N ILE A 141 -9.23 1.65 -2.75
CA ILE A 141 -9.25 1.03 -4.08
C ILE A 141 -7.85 0.50 -4.40
N ASP A 142 -7.70 -0.26 -5.48
CA ASP A 142 -6.40 -0.76 -5.97
C ASP A 142 -5.68 -1.70 -4.98
N PHE A 143 -6.46 -2.60 -4.35
CA PHE A 143 -5.96 -3.53 -3.33
C PHE A 143 -5.53 -4.90 -3.86
N GLN A 144 -5.58 -5.13 -5.19
CA GLN A 144 -5.25 -6.43 -5.81
C GLN A 144 -3.77 -6.82 -5.64
N GLY A 145 -2.88 -5.89 -5.32
CA GLY A 145 -1.50 -6.19 -4.92
C GLY A 145 -1.36 -6.71 -3.49
N GLY A 146 -2.46 -6.69 -2.73
CA GLY A 146 -2.49 -7.11 -1.34
C GLY A 146 -2.22 -8.60 -1.16
N ARG A 147 -1.64 -8.95 -0.03
CA ARG A 147 -1.28 -10.32 0.32
C ARG A 147 -1.03 -10.46 1.81
N LYS A 148 -0.81 -11.68 2.29
CA LYS A 148 -0.35 -11.89 3.65
C LYS A 148 1.01 -11.23 3.87
N GLY A 149 1.18 -10.48 4.94
CA GLY A 149 2.45 -9.79 5.20
C GLY A 149 2.57 -9.19 6.58
N PRO A 150 3.79 -8.77 6.98
CA PRO A 150 4.03 -8.23 8.31
C PRO A 150 3.39 -6.87 8.52
N PHE A 151 2.86 -6.67 9.72
CA PHE A 151 2.16 -5.46 10.15
C PHE A 151 2.91 -4.13 9.94
N PRO A 152 4.23 -4.00 10.20
CA PRO A 152 4.88 -2.69 10.19
C PRO A 152 5.34 -2.18 8.82
N LEU A 153 5.07 -2.89 7.72
CA LEU A 153 5.57 -2.52 6.39
C LEU A 153 4.72 -1.49 5.63
N TYR A 154 4.01 -0.62 6.36
CA TYR A 154 3.40 0.53 5.72
C TYR A 154 4.38 1.70 5.71
N SER A 155 4.90 1.98 4.54
CA SER A 155 5.70 3.17 4.31
C SER A 155 4.85 4.43 4.53
N PRO A 156 5.40 5.50 5.11
CA PRO A 156 4.75 6.81 5.15
C PRO A 156 4.52 7.43 3.76
N THR A 157 4.80 6.71 2.69
CA THR A 157 4.58 7.14 1.29
C THR A 157 3.12 7.46 0.97
N CYS A 158 2.15 7.00 1.78
CA CYS A 158 0.75 7.41 1.64
C CYS A 158 0.54 8.92 1.78
N LEU A 159 1.49 9.64 2.37
CA LEU A 159 1.43 11.07 2.63
C LEU A 159 2.45 11.89 1.81
N GLN A 160 3.28 11.23 1.00
CA GLN A 160 4.23 11.95 0.16
C GLN A 160 3.54 12.59 -1.06
N PRO A 161 4.01 13.76 -1.46
CA PRO A 161 3.49 14.52 -2.58
C PRO A 161 3.68 13.81 -3.93
#